data_e7cba6aa1296efae99e6ba3cf911a531
#
_entry.id   e7cba6aa1296efae99e6ba3cf911a531
#
_cell.length_a   1.000
_cell.length_b   1.000
_cell.length_c   1.000
_cell.angle_alpha   90.00
_cell.angle_beta   90.00
_cell.angle_gamma   90.00
#
_symmetry.space_group_name_H-M   'P 1'
#
loop_
_entity.id
_entity.type
_entity.pdbx_description
1 polymer ?
#
loop_
_entity_poly.entity_id
_entity_poly.type
_entity_poly.pdbx_seq_one_letter_code
_entity_poly.pdbx_strand_id
1 'polypeptide(L)'
;MKFKAFTLAAMAMMMALTGCQVEDKSMEKKENTVIDAIMSRRSIRKYKDTPVERELLQTIAECGVNAPNAMNKQEWEVRIVDDAEYLNGVTELMKEGMPFFVKSDEPGFRNGFRNATAIIAVACPDDPMGMTFINIGLMGENMCLAAQELGLGTCVMVGPSAFLSTNEAAKPYLDKLGFSEGYKLRYVLGVGYPDEAPDAKPRDLSKIKFVD
;
A
#
# COMPACT_ATOMS: atom_id res chain seq x y z
N MET A 1 -7.64 27.16 95.54
CA MET A 1 -6.43 26.43 95.27
C MET A 1 -6.52 25.97 93.82
N LYS A 2 -5.67 26.53 92.95
CA LYS A 2 -5.76 26.31 91.48
C LYS A 2 -4.47 25.64 91.02
N PHE A 3 -4.59 24.40 90.51
CA PHE A 3 -3.48 23.70 89.85
C PHE A 3 -3.44 24.09 88.37
N LYS A 4 -2.31 24.60 87.93
CA LYS A 4 -2.02 24.88 86.53
C LYS A 4 -1.36 23.66 85.93
N ALA A 5 -1.97 23.13 84.88
CA ALA A 5 -1.40 22.05 84.06
C ALA A 5 -0.34 22.60 83.11
N PHE A 6 0.82 21.98 83.13
CA PHE A 6 1.91 22.24 82.16
C PHE A 6 1.73 21.29 80.99
N THR A 7 1.49 21.86 79.84
CA THR A 7 1.44 21.09 78.57
C THR A 7 2.84 21.00 77.97
N LEU A 8 3.38 19.82 77.88
CA LEU A 8 4.61 19.51 77.16
C LEU A 8 4.30 19.43 75.68
N ALA A 9 4.90 20.37 74.90
CA ALA A 9 4.85 20.28 73.44
C ALA A 9 5.90 19.29 72.93
N ALA A 10 5.47 18.16 72.46
CA ALA A 10 6.32 17.22 71.75
C ALA A 10 6.46 17.68 70.29
N MET A 11 7.66 18.10 69.92
CA MET A 11 8.03 18.50 68.58
C MET A 11 8.32 17.25 67.78
N ALA A 12 7.32 16.71 67.03
CA ALA A 12 7.52 15.62 66.09
C ALA A 12 8.18 16.17 64.82
N MET A 13 9.44 15.82 64.68
CA MET A 13 10.23 16.10 63.48
C MET A 13 9.78 15.13 62.36
N MET A 14 8.90 15.60 61.47
CA MET A 14 8.48 14.87 60.28
C MET A 14 9.60 14.91 59.26
N MET A 15 10.38 13.84 59.17
CA MET A 15 11.26 13.62 58.00
C MET A 15 10.40 13.39 56.76
N ALA A 16 10.32 14.36 55.92
CA ALA A 16 9.78 14.22 54.57
C ALA A 16 10.75 13.36 53.75
N LEU A 17 10.45 12.04 53.67
CA LEU A 17 11.03 11.19 52.62
C LEU A 17 10.43 11.64 51.29
N THR A 18 11.15 12.49 50.58
CA THR A 18 10.92 12.70 49.15
C THR A 18 11.32 11.42 48.44
N GLY A 19 10.37 10.50 48.39
CA GLY A 19 10.47 9.38 47.41
C GLY A 19 10.46 9.97 46.04
N CYS A 20 11.61 9.85 45.36
CA CYS A 20 11.70 10.05 43.94
C CYS A 20 10.80 9.01 43.28
N GLN A 21 9.53 9.37 43.00
CA GLN A 21 8.70 8.59 42.11
C GLN A 21 9.37 8.66 40.75
N VAL A 22 10.07 7.60 40.38
CA VAL A 22 10.39 7.33 38.99
C VAL A 22 9.00 7.17 38.32
N GLU A 23 8.53 8.22 37.69
CA GLU A 23 7.43 8.10 36.75
C GLU A 23 7.87 7.06 35.72
N ASP A 24 7.33 5.87 35.86
CA ASP A 24 7.30 4.88 34.80
C ASP A 24 6.51 5.55 33.65
N LYS A 25 7.23 6.23 32.78
CA LYS A 25 6.71 6.63 31.48
C LYS A 25 6.48 5.33 30.72
N SER A 26 5.40 4.62 31.07
CA SER A 26 4.76 3.71 30.12
C SER A 26 4.62 4.52 28.85
N MET A 27 5.45 4.21 27.85
CA MET A 27 5.32 4.84 26.54
C MET A 27 3.87 4.61 26.12
N GLU A 28 3.03 5.65 26.22
CA GLU A 28 1.75 5.63 25.54
C GLU A 28 2.07 5.14 24.13
N LYS A 29 1.50 3.99 23.78
CA LYS A 29 1.67 3.40 22.46
C LYS A 29 1.10 4.40 21.48
N LYS A 30 1.97 5.33 21.02
CA LYS A 30 1.61 6.32 20.03
C LYS A 30 1.09 5.53 18.84
N GLU A 31 -0.19 5.71 18.54
CA GLU A 31 -0.81 5.09 17.37
C GLU A 31 0.06 5.42 16.17
N ASN A 32 0.74 4.41 15.62
CA ASN A 32 1.67 4.60 14.51
C ASN A 32 0.98 4.11 13.24
N THR A 33 0.14 4.97 12.68
CA THR A 33 -0.68 4.68 11.50
C THR A 33 0.12 4.09 10.34
N VAL A 34 1.37 4.52 10.13
CA VAL A 34 2.24 4.01 9.06
C VAL A 34 2.64 2.55 9.32
N ILE A 35 3.07 2.21 10.54
CA ILE A 35 3.42 0.82 10.88
C ILE A 35 2.16 -0.05 10.82
N ASP A 36 1.05 0.44 11.31
CA ASP A 36 -0.22 -0.29 11.29
C ASP A 36 -0.70 -0.53 9.86
N ALA A 37 -0.57 0.44 8.96
CA ALA A 37 -0.86 0.27 7.53
C ALA A 37 0.05 -0.79 6.90
N ILE A 38 1.37 -0.75 7.15
CA ILE A 38 2.33 -1.74 6.64
C ILE A 38 1.96 -3.15 7.13
N MET A 39 1.65 -3.28 8.41
CA MET A 39 1.37 -4.59 9.02
C MET A 39 -0.01 -5.13 8.65
N SER A 40 -1.00 -4.27 8.41
CA SER A 40 -2.38 -4.66 8.09
C SER A 40 -2.65 -4.81 6.60
N ARG A 41 -1.93 -4.09 5.74
CA ARG A 41 -2.14 -4.13 4.28
C ARG A 41 -2.07 -5.56 3.73
N ARG A 42 -3.02 -5.88 2.85
CA ARG A 42 -3.07 -7.16 2.13
C ARG A 42 -3.25 -6.92 0.63
N SER A 43 -2.84 -7.89 -0.17
CA SER A 43 -3.22 -7.93 -1.58
C SER A 43 -4.68 -8.34 -1.70
N ILE A 44 -5.54 -7.42 -2.10
CA ILE A 44 -6.98 -7.62 -2.29
C ILE A 44 -7.24 -8.07 -3.73
N ARG A 45 -8.06 -9.10 -3.90
CA ARG A 45 -8.38 -9.73 -5.19
C ARG A 45 -9.88 -9.88 -5.42
N LYS A 46 -10.68 -9.36 -4.48
CA LYS A 46 -12.13 -9.20 -4.61
C LYS A 46 -12.49 -7.79 -4.21
N TYR A 47 -13.23 -7.14 -5.06
CA TYR A 47 -13.61 -5.74 -4.89
C TYR A 47 -15.12 -5.59 -5.06
N LYS A 48 -15.69 -4.64 -4.35
CA LYS A 48 -17.05 -4.18 -4.58
C LYS A 48 -17.16 -3.57 -5.99
N ASP A 49 -18.37 -3.56 -6.53
CA ASP A 49 -18.65 -2.95 -7.84
C ASP A 49 -18.92 -1.44 -7.70
N THR A 50 -18.15 -0.79 -6.87
CA THR A 50 -18.25 0.64 -6.60
C THR A 50 -17.05 1.31 -7.22
N PRO A 51 -17.24 2.24 -8.17
CA PRO A 51 -16.14 3.02 -8.73
C PRO A 51 -15.37 3.77 -7.64
N VAL A 52 -14.07 3.89 -7.81
CA VAL A 52 -13.22 4.72 -6.94
C VAL A 52 -13.24 6.15 -7.48
N GLU A 53 -13.39 7.11 -6.60
CA GLU A 53 -13.35 8.53 -6.92
C GLU A 53 -11.99 8.91 -7.51
N ARG A 54 -11.97 9.72 -8.57
CA ARG A 54 -10.74 10.12 -9.27
C ARG A 54 -9.77 10.86 -8.37
N GLU A 55 -10.26 11.62 -7.43
CA GLU A 55 -9.47 12.35 -6.43
C GLU A 55 -8.68 11.39 -5.53
N LEU A 56 -9.26 10.25 -5.17
CA LEU A 56 -8.58 9.21 -4.39
C LEU A 56 -7.50 8.51 -5.23
N LEU A 57 -7.83 8.18 -6.48
CA LEU A 57 -6.86 7.58 -7.42
C LEU A 57 -5.68 8.52 -7.67
N GLN A 58 -5.94 9.81 -7.84
CA GLN A 58 -4.91 10.83 -8.00
C GLN A 58 -4.02 10.92 -6.75
N THR A 59 -4.62 10.97 -5.55
CA THR A 59 -3.89 11.00 -4.28
C THR A 59 -2.97 9.79 -4.13
N ILE A 60 -3.44 8.59 -4.49
CA ILE A 60 -2.63 7.37 -4.46
C ILE A 60 -1.43 7.50 -5.40
N ALA A 61 -1.63 7.97 -6.63
CA ALA A 61 -0.56 8.15 -7.58
C ALA A 61 0.46 9.22 -7.13
N GLU A 62 -0.01 10.33 -6.54
CA GLU A 62 0.84 11.37 -5.96
C GLU A 62 1.69 10.85 -4.80
N CYS A 63 1.13 10.03 -3.91
CA CYS A 63 1.90 9.34 -2.88
C CYS A 63 2.97 8.43 -3.50
N GLY A 64 2.65 7.76 -4.61
CA GLY A 64 3.59 6.94 -5.36
C GLY A 64 4.79 7.74 -5.87
N VAL A 65 4.57 8.83 -6.57
CA VAL A 65 5.66 9.64 -7.16
C VAL A 65 6.49 10.40 -6.10
N ASN A 66 6.04 10.43 -4.85
CA ASN A 66 6.84 10.90 -3.72
C ASN A 66 7.85 9.88 -3.20
N ALA A 67 7.92 8.67 -3.78
CA ALA A 67 8.92 7.68 -3.41
C ALA A 67 10.34 8.17 -3.70
N PRO A 68 11.33 7.80 -2.87
CA PRO A 68 12.72 8.10 -3.18
C PRO A 68 13.15 7.38 -4.46
N ASN A 69 14.00 8.04 -5.23
CA ASN A 69 14.51 7.48 -6.48
C ASN A 69 15.94 7.95 -6.75
N ALA A 70 16.68 7.16 -7.52
CA ALA A 70 18.09 7.40 -7.79
C ALA A 70 18.29 8.76 -8.46
N MET A 71 19.09 9.62 -7.81
CA MET A 71 19.47 10.96 -8.28
C MET A 71 18.26 11.87 -8.62
N ASN A 72 17.10 11.59 -8.07
CA ASN A 72 15.84 12.28 -8.38
C ASN A 72 15.52 12.33 -9.90
N LYS A 73 15.89 11.29 -10.64
CA LYS A 73 15.66 11.22 -12.09
C LYS A 73 14.20 11.02 -12.46
N GLN A 74 13.38 10.46 -11.54
CA GLN A 74 11.95 10.25 -11.74
C GLN A 74 11.64 9.51 -13.05
N GLU A 75 12.45 8.49 -13.36
CA GLU A 75 12.33 7.65 -14.57
C GLU A 75 11.17 6.66 -14.43
N TRP A 76 9.97 7.20 -14.34
CA TRP A 76 8.70 6.46 -14.32
C TRP A 76 7.61 7.24 -15.02
N GLU A 77 6.64 6.51 -15.51
CA GLU A 77 5.38 7.06 -15.96
C GLU A 77 4.22 6.28 -15.35
N VAL A 78 3.19 7.00 -14.97
CA VAL A 78 2.00 6.45 -14.32
C VAL A 78 0.78 6.81 -15.16
N ARG A 79 -0.12 5.83 -15.39
CA ARG A 79 -1.42 6.07 -16.04
C ARG A 79 -2.51 5.46 -15.17
N ILE A 80 -3.52 6.24 -14.87
CA ILE A 80 -4.70 5.83 -14.14
C ILE A 80 -5.77 5.49 -15.17
N VAL A 81 -6.37 4.31 -15.05
CA VAL A 81 -7.45 3.86 -15.92
C VAL A 81 -8.64 3.44 -15.06
N ASP A 82 -9.71 4.22 -15.12
CA ASP A 82 -11.00 3.99 -14.49
C ASP A 82 -12.11 3.77 -15.53
N ASP A 83 -11.72 3.61 -16.80
CA ASP A 83 -12.61 3.38 -17.93
C ASP A 83 -12.99 1.90 -18.00
N ALA A 84 -14.25 1.60 -17.71
CA ALA A 84 -14.80 0.24 -17.77
C ALA A 84 -14.70 -0.38 -19.17
N GLU A 85 -14.83 0.42 -20.24
CA GLU A 85 -14.70 -0.07 -21.61
C GLU A 85 -13.28 -0.57 -21.88
N TYR A 86 -12.27 0.18 -21.43
CA TYR A 86 -10.87 -0.25 -21.51
C TYR A 86 -10.64 -1.57 -20.74
N LEU A 87 -11.07 -1.62 -19.49
CA LEU A 87 -10.87 -2.79 -18.63
C LEU A 87 -11.57 -4.05 -19.21
N ASN A 88 -12.78 -3.87 -19.72
CA ASN A 88 -13.55 -4.96 -20.34
C ASN A 88 -12.92 -5.41 -21.67
N GLY A 89 -12.50 -4.47 -22.50
CA GLY A 89 -11.88 -4.81 -23.78
C GLY A 89 -10.58 -5.59 -23.62
N VAL A 90 -9.71 -5.21 -22.69
CA VAL A 90 -8.51 -5.98 -22.34
C VAL A 90 -8.91 -7.34 -21.76
N THR A 91 -9.96 -7.40 -20.95
CA THR A 91 -10.42 -8.65 -20.32
C THR A 91 -10.84 -9.68 -21.37
N GLU A 92 -11.58 -9.29 -22.41
CA GLU A 92 -11.99 -10.21 -23.46
C GLU A 92 -10.77 -10.86 -24.15
N LEU A 93 -9.73 -10.07 -24.45
CA LEU A 93 -8.50 -10.59 -25.00
C LEU A 93 -7.76 -11.51 -24.01
N MET A 94 -7.77 -11.19 -22.73
CA MET A 94 -7.15 -12.02 -21.69
C MET A 94 -7.88 -13.35 -21.48
N LYS A 95 -9.19 -13.43 -21.69
CA LYS A 95 -9.94 -14.71 -21.63
C LYS A 95 -9.40 -15.70 -22.65
N GLU A 96 -9.05 -15.22 -23.84
CA GLU A 96 -8.48 -16.05 -24.91
C GLU A 96 -7.01 -16.34 -24.69
N GLY A 97 -6.21 -15.32 -24.38
CA GLY A 97 -4.75 -15.41 -24.28
C GLY A 97 -4.21 -15.90 -22.94
N MET A 98 -5.00 -15.82 -21.87
CA MET A 98 -4.60 -16.17 -20.49
C MET A 98 -5.71 -16.94 -19.73
N PRO A 99 -6.31 -18.01 -20.28
CA PRO A 99 -7.49 -18.65 -19.68
C PRO A 99 -7.24 -19.20 -18.26
N PHE A 100 -6.01 -19.60 -17.95
CA PHE A 100 -5.67 -20.06 -16.59
C PHE A 100 -5.56 -18.93 -15.57
N PHE A 101 -5.33 -17.69 -16.03
CA PHE A 101 -5.21 -16.53 -15.16
C PHE A 101 -6.56 -15.84 -14.96
N VAL A 102 -7.37 -15.78 -16.02
CA VAL A 102 -8.69 -15.16 -16.06
C VAL A 102 -9.75 -16.24 -15.94
N LYS A 103 -10.27 -16.42 -14.74
CA LYS A 103 -11.30 -17.42 -14.43
C LYS A 103 -12.69 -16.82 -14.65
N SER A 104 -13.06 -16.66 -15.91
CA SER A 104 -14.31 -16.00 -16.32
C SER A 104 -15.57 -16.78 -15.96
N ASP A 105 -15.46 -18.06 -15.59
CA ASP A 105 -16.52 -18.93 -15.12
C ASP A 105 -16.78 -18.83 -13.60
N GLU A 106 -15.92 -18.15 -12.84
CA GLU A 106 -16.13 -17.95 -11.42
C GLU A 106 -17.33 -16.99 -11.16
N PRO A 107 -18.23 -17.32 -10.20
CA PRO A 107 -19.34 -16.43 -9.84
C PRO A 107 -18.84 -15.05 -9.44
N GLY A 108 -19.49 -14.01 -9.99
CA GLY A 108 -19.13 -12.61 -9.72
C GLY A 108 -17.92 -12.11 -10.48
N PHE A 109 -17.42 -12.87 -11.46
CA PHE A 109 -16.38 -12.36 -12.37
C PHE A 109 -16.88 -11.15 -13.15
N ARG A 110 -16.09 -10.09 -13.19
CA ARG A 110 -16.34 -8.85 -13.95
C ARG A 110 -15.23 -8.56 -14.95
N ASN A 111 -13.97 -8.62 -14.50
CA ASN A 111 -12.83 -8.33 -15.37
C ASN A 111 -11.55 -9.07 -14.98
N GLY A 112 -10.59 -9.14 -15.92
CA GLY A 112 -9.31 -9.83 -15.77
C GLY A 112 -8.33 -9.16 -14.80
N PHE A 113 -8.65 -7.98 -14.29
CA PHE A 113 -7.86 -7.26 -13.29
C PHE A 113 -8.33 -7.57 -11.85
N ARG A 114 -8.74 -8.82 -11.60
CA ARG A 114 -9.26 -9.28 -10.30
C ARG A 114 -10.53 -8.54 -9.87
N ASN A 115 -11.33 -8.11 -10.83
CA ASN A 115 -12.53 -7.29 -10.60
C ASN A 115 -12.26 -5.88 -10.02
N ALA A 116 -11.03 -5.38 -10.08
CA ALA A 116 -10.74 -4.00 -9.70
C ALA A 116 -11.52 -3.03 -10.59
N THR A 117 -12.03 -1.96 -10.01
CA THR A 117 -12.79 -0.93 -10.74
C THR A 117 -11.89 0.12 -11.37
N ALA A 118 -10.62 0.17 -10.96
CA ALA A 118 -9.59 0.98 -11.58
C ALA A 118 -8.25 0.26 -11.55
N ILE A 119 -7.35 0.64 -12.46
CA ILE A 119 -5.95 0.22 -12.42
C ILE A 119 -5.03 1.44 -12.52
N ILE A 120 -3.86 1.33 -11.88
CA ILE A 120 -2.75 2.26 -12.06
C ILE A 120 -1.63 1.50 -12.76
N ALA A 121 -1.36 1.87 -14.00
CA ALA A 121 -0.33 1.28 -14.84
C ALA A 121 0.99 2.02 -14.65
N VAL A 122 2.07 1.29 -14.36
CA VAL A 122 3.39 1.84 -14.08
C VAL A 122 4.39 1.36 -15.12
N ALA A 123 5.07 2.30 -15.75
CA ALA A 123 6.12 2.06 -16.73
C ALA A 123 7.44 2.72 -16.32
N CYS A 124 8.54 2.13 -16.74
CA CYS A 124 9.88 2.71 -16.64
C CYS A 124 10.75 2.21 -17.79
N PRO A 125 11.84 2.90 -18.14
CA PRO A 125 12.78 2.41 -19.12
C PRO A 125 13.52 1.16 -18.62
N ASP A 126 14.17 0.45 -19.55
CA ASP A 126 15.15 -0.56 -19.17
C ASP A 126 16.38 0.11 -18.55
N ASP A 127 16.89 -0.51 -17.51
CA ASP A 127 18.09 -0.05 -16.82
C ASP A 127 18.97 -1.26 -16.50
N PRO A 128 20.18 -1.36 -17.10
CA PRO A 128 21.11 -2.47 -16.84
C PRO A 128 21.53 -2.60 -15.38
N MET A 129 21.46 -1.52 -14.60
CA MET A 129 21.78 -1.51 -13.18
C MET A 129 20.60 -1.89 -12.29
N GLY A 130 19.40 -1.96 -12.85
CA GLY A 130 18.17 -2.31 -12.11
C GLY A 130 17.62 -1.22 -11.19
N MET A 131 18.19 -0.01 -11.21
CA MET A 131 17.77 1.10 -10.35
C MET A 131 16.31 1.52 -10.59
N THR A 132 15.88 1.51 -11.87
CA THR A 132 14.48 1.84 -12.21
C THR A 132 13.50 0.86 -11.60
N PHE A 133 13.85 -0.44 -11.52
CA PHE A 133 12.99 -1.44 -10.87
C PHE A 133 12.89 -1.22 -9.35
N ILE A 134 13.98 -0.80 -8.70
CA ILE A 134 13.95 -0.42 -7.29
C ILE A 134 13.04 0.79 -7.11
N ASN A 135 13.21 1.83 -7.93
CA ASN A 135 12.42 3.06 -7.86
C ASN A 135 10.91 2.79 -7.98
N ILE A 136 10.49 2.03 -9.00
CA ILE A 136 9.05 1.72 -9.18
C ILE A 136 8.51 0.73 -8.14
N GLY A 137 9.37 -0.09 -7.53
CA GLY A 137 9.00 -0.94 -6.39
C GLY A 137 8.66 -0.10 -5.15
N LEU A 138 9.51 0.88 -4.82
CA LEU A 138 9.28 1.85 -3.75
C LEU A 138 8.01 2.67 -4.00
N MET A 139 7.83 3.14 -5.24
CA MET A 139 6.61 3.82 -5.69
C MET A 139 5.37 2.95 -5.46
N GLY A 140 5.41 1.69 -5.88
CA GLY A 140 4.30 0.76 -5.76
C GLY A 140 3.87 0.54 -4.31
N GLU A 141 4.82 0.41 -3.38
CA GLU A 141 4.49 0.26 -1.96
C GLU A 141 3.88 1.54 -1.37
N ASN A 142 4.41 2.73 -1.71
CA ASN A 142 3.79 3.99 -1.30
C ASN A 142 2.32 4.07 -1.75
N MET A 143 2.02 3.68 -3.00
CA MET A 143 0.65 3.64 -3.50
C MET A 143 -0.21 2.63 -2.73
N CYS A 144 0.33 1.46 -2.41
CA CYS A 144 -0.40 0.44 -1.64
C CYS A 144 -0.73 0.92 -0.23
N LEU A 145 0.19 1.61 0.44
CA LEU A 145 -0.01 2.14 1.78
C LEU A 145 -1.00 3.31 1.78
N ALA A 146 -0.89 4.22 0.81
CA ALA A 146 -1.85 5.32 0.65
C ALA A 146 -3.28 4.78 0.42
N ALA A 147 -3.44 3.78 -0.46
CA ALA A 147 -4.73 3.15 -0.68
C ALA A 147 -5.29 2.50 0.60
N GLN A 148 -4.45 1.84 1.40
CA GLN A 148 -4.85 1.25 2.67
C GLN A 148 -5.40 2.30 3.64
N GLU A 149 -4.73 3.45 3.78
CA GLU A 149 -5.18 4.55 4.64
C GLU A 149 -6.47 5.20 4.15
N LEU A 150 -6.71 5.18 2.83
CA LEU A 150 -7.94 5.67 2.20
C LEU A 150 -9.10 4.64 2.23
N GLY A 151 -8.91 3.48 2.90
CA GLY A 151 -9.92 2.41 2.96
C GLY A 151 -10.08 1.63 1.66
N LEU A 152 -9.11 1.73 0.75
CA LEU A 152 -9.09 1.02 -0.52
C LEU A 152 -8.17 -0.20 -0.47
N GLY A 153 -8.51 -1.21 -1.27
CA GLY A 153 -7.69 -2.40 -1.48
C GLY A 153 -6.85 -2.30 -2.74
N THR A 154 -5.68 -2.94 -2.72
CA THR A 154 -4.79 -2.99 -3.88
C THR A 154 -4.28 -4.40 -4.16
N CYS A 155 -3.93 -4.65 -5.43
CA CYS A 155 -3.19 -5.83 -5.86
C CYS A 155 -2.21 -5.47 -6.97
N VAL A 156 -0.92 -5.68 -6.72
CA VAL A 156 0.11 -5.55 -7.77
C VAL A 156 0.01 -6.78 -8.69
N MET A 157 -0.10 -6.54 -9.99
CA MET A 157 -0.29 -7.57 -11.00
C MET A 157 0.71 -7.39 -12.15
N VAL A 158 1.57 -8.39 -12.34
CA VAL A 158 2.52 -8.45 -13.47
C VAL A 158 1.93 -9.21 -14.65
N GLY A 159 1.03 -10.16 -14.42
CA GLY A 159 0.40 -10.95 -15.49
C GLY A 159 -0.28 -10.10 -16.56
N PRO A 160 -1.24 -9.23 -16.19
CA PRO A 160 -1.89 -8.31 -17.13
C PRO A 160 -0.92 -7.37 -17.85
N SER A 161 0.12 -6.86 -17.18
CA SER A 161 1.11 -6.00 -17.83
C SER A 161 1.97 -6.75 -18.84
N ALA A 162 2.36 -7.99 -18.53
CA ALA A 162 3.08 -8.85 -19.47
C ALA A 162 2.20 -9.17 -20.69
N PHE A 163 0.94 -9.51 -20.47
CA PHE A 163 -0.02 -9.75 -21.54
C PHE A 163 -0.16 -8.54 -22.48
N LEU A 164 -0.42 -7.37 -21.93
CA LEU A 164 -0.52 -6.12 -22.70
C LEU A 164 0.75 -5.83 -23.52
N SER A 165 1.92 -6.19 -22.99
CA SER A 165 3.21 -5.91 -23.60
C SER A 165 3.62 -6.93 -24.68
N THR A 166 3.04 -8.14 -24.69
CA THR A 166 3.49 -9.25 -25.57
C THR A 166 2.42 -9.76 -26.52
N ASN A 167 1.16 -9.45 -26.32
CA ASN A 167 0.06 -9.91 -27.15
C ASN A 167 -0.26 -8.85 -28.23
N GLU A 168 -0.13 -9.22 -29.49
CA GLU A 168 -0.36 -8.34 -30.63
C GLU A 168 -1.79 -7.76 -30.66
N ALA A 169 -2.81 -8.56 -30.30
CA ALA A 169 -4.19 -8.06 -30.23
C ALA A 169 -4.41 -7.03 -29.12
N ALA A 170 -3.58 -7.04 -28.09
CA ALA A 170 -3.65 -6.09 -26.98
C ALA A 170 -2.86 -4.79 -27.24
N LYS A 171 -2.08 -4.74 -28.35
CA LYS A 171 -1.26 -3.56 -28.69
C LYS A 171 -2.07 -2.24 -28.72
N PRO A 172 -3.29 -2.15 -29.27
CA PRO A 172 -4.06 -0.90 -29.27
C PRO A 172 -4.36 -0.40 -27.85
N TYR A 173 -4.55 -1.31 -26.88
CA TYR A 173 -4.76 -0.96 -25.47
C TYR A 173 -3.48 -0.48 -24.81
N LEU A 174 -2.34 -1.11 -25.11
CA LEU A 174 -1.04 -0.64 -24.64
C LEU A 174 -0.72 0.75 -25.21
N ASP A 175 -0.93 0.95 -26.50
CA ASP A 175 -0.70 2.24 -27.19
C ASP A 175 -1.61 3.36 -26.61
N LYS A 176 -2.85 3.03 -26.22
CA LYS A 176 -3.79 3.98 -25.58
C LYS A 176 -3.26 4.49 -24.24
N LEU A 177 -2.38 3.76 -23.53
CA LEU A 177 -1.73 4.26 -22.31
C LEU A 177 -0.75 5.42 -22.60
N GLY A 178 -0.25 5.55 -23.82
CA GLY A 178 0.54 6.70 -24.24
C GLY A 178 1.83 6.90 -23.44
N PHE A 179 2.55 5.82 -23.15
CA PHE A 179 3.88 5.91 -22.56
C PHE A 179 4.90 6.44 -23.55
N SER A 180 5.87 7.20 -23.06
CA SER A 180 6.97 7.73 -23.85
C SER A 180 7.82 6.63 -24.47
N GLU A 181 8.49 6.93 -25.59
CA GLU A 181 9.41 6.00 -26.24
C GLU A 181 10.48 5.50 -25.24
N GLY A 182 10.75 4.20 -25.27
CA GLY A 182 11.69 3.57 -24.35
C GLY A 182 11.09 3.16 -22.99
N TYR A 183 9.90 3.64 -22.63
CA TYR A 183 9.22 3.21 -21.41
C TYR A 183 8.44 1.92 -21.67
N LYS A 184 8.55 0.99 -20.74
CA LYS A 184 7.87 -0.31 -20.80
C LYS A 184 6.96 -0.49 -19.61
N LEU A 185 5.73 -0.92 -19.87
CA LEU A 185 4.78 -1.27 -18.80
C LEU A 185 5.35 -2.41 -17.95
N ARG A 186 5.48 -2.19 -16.63
CA ARG A 186 6.09 -3.15 -15.70
C ARG A 186 5.09 -3.90 -14.87
N TYR A 187 4.14 -3.18 -14.31
CA TYR A 187 3.03 -3.77 -13.57
C TYR A 187 1.81 -2.86 -13.66
N VAL A 188 0.67 -3.44 -13.32
CA VAL A 188 -0.54 -2.69 -13.01
C VAL A 188 -0.92 -2.93 -11.55
N LEU A 189 -1.36 -1.87 -10.88
CA LEU A 189 -1.93 -1.91 -9.55
C LEU A 189 -3.45 -1.87 -9.69
N GLY A 190 -4.14 -2.98 -9.38
CA GLY A 190 -5.60 -2.97 -9.26
C GLY A 190 -5.99 -2.22 -8.00
N VAL A 191 -6.99 -1.34 -8.10
CA VAL A 191 -7.50 -0.52 -7.01
C VAL A 191 -9.02 -0.62 -6.95
N GLY A 192 -9.58 -0.65 -5.75
CA GLY A 192 -11.03 -0.68 -5.53
C GLY A 192 -11.40 -0.80 -4.07
N TYR A 193 -12.67 -0.66 -3.75
CA TYR A 193 -13.19 -0.92 -2.42
C TYR A 193 -13.13 -2.43 -2.13
N PRO A 194 -12.46 -2.86 -1.04
CA PRO A 194 -12.27 -4.29 -0.78
C PRO A 194 -13.59 -4.99 -0.47
N ASP A 195 -13.75 -6.20 -1.01
CA ASP A 195 -14.85 -7.14 -0.73
C ASP A 195 -14.33 -8.46 -0.15
N GLU A 196 -13.15 -8.42 0.42
CA GLU A 196 -12.52 -9.49 1.17
C GLU A 196 -11.58 -8.94 2.24
N ALA A 197 -11.31 -9.73 3.27
CA ALA A 197 -10.33 -9.43 4.31
C ALA A 197 -9.43 -10.66 4.53
N PRO A 198 -8.45 -10.91 3.64
CA PRO A 198 -7.63 -12.10 3.73
C PRO A 198 -6.66 -12.05 4.91
N ASP A 199 -6.43 -13.21 5.54
CA ASP A 199 -5.46 -13.36 6.61
C ASP A 199 -4.02 -13.02 6.17
N ALA A 200 -3.23 -12.58 7.15
CA ALA A 200 -1.81 -12.38 6.96
C ALA A 200 -1.11 -13.71 6.71
N LYS A 201 -0.39 -13.82 5.60
CA LYS A 201 0.51 -14.97 5.40
C LYS A 201 1.74 -14.83 6.30
N PRO A 202 2.26 -15.94 6.85
CA PRO A 202 3.45 -15.91 7.70
C PRO A 202 4.65 -15.30 6.97
N ARG A 203 5.51 -14.65 7.72
CA ARG A 203 6.80 -14.10 7.27
C ARG A 203 7.92 -14.82 7.97
N ASP A 204 8.97 -15.15 7.23
CA ASP A 204 10.18 -15.78 7.77
C ASP A 204 11.10 -14.70 8.36
N LEU A 205 10.94 -14.45 9.66
CA LEU A 205 11.73 -13.47 10.38
C LEU A 205 13.19 -13.91 10.62
N SER A 206 13.51 -15.20 10.41
CA SER A 206 14.87 -15.73 10.56
C SER A 206 15.84 -15.15 9.52
N LYS A 207 15.31 -14.55 8.46
CA LYS A 207 16.09 -13.86 7.41
C LYS A 207 16.56 -12.47 7.80
N ILE A 208 16.14 -11.96 8.96
CA ILE A 208 16.60 -10.67 9.51
C ILE A 208 17.68 -10.99 10.52
N LYS A 209 18.89 -10.46 10.31
CA LYS A 209 20.05 -10.69 11.20
C LYS A 209 20.79 -9.40 11.43
N PHE A 210 21.26 -9.22 12.66
CA PHE A 210 22.31 -8.25 12.94
C PHE A 210 23.65 -8.81 12.47
N VAL A 211 24.50 -7.95 11.97
CA VAL A 211 25.89 -8.27 11.64
C VAL A 211 26.74 -7.47 12.61
N ASP A 212 27.43 -8.19 13.51
CA ASP A 212 28.31 -7.65 14.55
C ASP A 212 29.75 -7.51 14.03
#